data_33d9550ca6b124cc53aa4d72e564f789
#
_entry.id   33d9550ca6b124cc53aa4d72e564f789
#
_cell.length_a   1.000
_cell.length_b   1.000
_cell.length_c   1.000
_cell.angle_alpha   90.00
_cell.angle_beta   90.00
_cell.angle_gamma   90.00
#
_symmetry.space_group_name_H-M   'P 1'
#
loop_
_entity.id
_entity.type
_entity.pdbx_description
1 polymer ?
#
loop_
_entity_poly.entity_id
_entity_poly.type
_entity_poly.pdbx_seq_one_letter_code
_entity_poly.pdbx_strand_id
1 'polypeptide(L)'
;YEVKAAILAAKECCEQLGKELPVLVSMTFEANGRTFTGCCVPSMAAVIEGLGADAIGFNCSLGPVELLPFARQLRENTSLPIFIKPNAGLPDPLTGSYSIDAAKFADCMQEYLALGIHLFGGCCGTDPSFRAMRQMLDQKHPQDFPNPVVSRQACVCTPTCFVPIDRVRIIGERINPTGKKRLKQAILEQDFDYILSQGLSQLEAGAQI
;
A
#
# COMPACT_ATOMS: atom_id res chain seq x y z
N TYR A 1 11.69 1.17 3.25
CA TYR A 1 12.82 1.91 2.63
C TYR A 1 13.19 1.28 1.28
N GLU A 2 13.29 -0.04 1.15
CA GLU A 2 13.75 -0.78 -0.03
C GLU A 2 12.87 -0.47 -1.26
N VAL A 3 11.54 -0.47 -1.09
CA VAL A 3 10.60 -0.13 -2.18
C VAL A 3 10.79 1.32 -2.66
N LYS A 4 11.03 2.26 -1.75
CA LYS A 4 11.31 3.65 -2.13
C LYS A 4 12.58 3.74 -2.96
N ALA A 5 13.65 3.11 -2.51
CA ALA A 5 14.92 3.07 -3.23
C ALA A 5 14.76 2.42 -4.61
N ALA A 6 13.99 1.32 -4.71
CA ALA A 6 13.76 0.62 -5.97
C ALA A 6 12.97 1.48 -6.98
N ILE A 7 11.93 2.20 -6.53
CA ILE A 7 11.16 3.10 -7.40
C ILE A 7 12.07 4.23 -7.92
N LEU A 8 12.81 4.88 -7.04
CA LEU A 8 13.72 5.97 -7.41
C LEU A 8 14.78 5.49 -8.39
N ALA A 9 15.42 4.35 -8.11
CA ALA A 9 16.43 3.76 -9.00
C ALA A 9 15.84 3.40 -10.37
N ALA A 10 14.62 2.83 -10.43
CA ALA A 10 13.97 2.52 -11.69
C ALA A 10 13.69 3.77 -12.52
N LYS A 11 13.17 4.83 -11.91
CA LYS A 11 12.90 6.10 -12.58
C LYS A 11 14.19 6.77 -13.06
N GLU A 12 15.23 6.80 -12.23
CA GLU A 12 16.55 7.33 -12.60
C GLU A 12 17.19 6.57 -13.77
N CYS A 13 17.13 5.23 -13.74
CA CYS A 13 17.61 4.41 -14.85
C CYS A 13 16.83 4.67 -16.15
N CYS A 14 15.51 4.82 -16.08
CA CYS A 14 14.70 5.16 -17.24
C CYS A 14 15.11 6.51 -17.84
N GLU A 15 15.32 7.52 -16.99
CA GLU A 15 15.78 8.85 -17.41
C GLU A 15 17.16 8.79 -18.08
N GLN A 16 18.14 8.12 -17.46
CA GLN A 16 19.48 7.95 -17.99
C GLN A 16 19.52 7.22 -19.35
N LEU A 17 18.61 6.26 -19.55
CA LEU A 17 18.53 5.49 -20.78
C LEU A 17 17.60 6.13 -21.84
N GLY A 18 16.96 7.26 -21.53
CA GLY A 18 15.97 7.91 -22.41
C GLY A 18 14.78 7.01 -22.73
N LYS A 19 14.34 6.16 -21.77
CA LYS A 19 13.22 5.22 -21.92
C LYS A 19 12.10 5.55 -20.95
N GLU A 20 10.88 5.49 -21.44
CA GLU A 20 9.67 5.57 -20.62
C GLU A 20 9.11 4.15 -20.41
N LEU A 21 9.41 3.56 -19.26
CA LEU A 21 8.86 2.27 -18.86
C LEU A 21 7.95 2.44 -17.64
N PRO A 22 6.74 1.84 -17.64
CA PRO A 22 5.86 1.91 -16.50
C PRO A 22 6.44 1.14 -15.30
N VAL A 23 6.41 1.76 -14.14
CA VAL A 23 6.85 1.18 -12.86
C VAL A 23 5.62 0.77 -12.06
N LEU A 24 5.36 -0.53 -11.99
CA LEU A 24 4.25 -1.13 -11.26
C LEU A 24 4.76 -1.65 -9.92
N VAL A 25 4.13 -1.23 -8.82
CA VAL A 25 4.58 -1.55 -7.46
C VAL A 25 3.52 -2.32 -6.71
N SER A 26 3.85 -3.52 -6.24
CA SER A 26 2.98 -4.29 -5.34
C SER A 26 3.64 -4.55 -4.00
N MET A 27 2.83 -4.61 -2.95
CA MET A 27 3.27 -4.98 -1.61
C MET A 27 2.42 -6.13 -1.06
N THR A 28 3.01 -6.88 -0.15
CA THR A 28 2.37 -8.00 0.53
C THR A 28 1.83 -7.54 1.88
N PHE A 29 0.57 -7.83 2.14
CA PHE A 29 -0.14 -7.48 3.37
C PHE A 29 -0.58 -8.73 4.12
N GLU A 30 -0.45 -8.69 5.43
CA GLU A 30 -0.96 -9.70 6.35
C GLU A 30 -2.44 -9.45 6.66
N ALA A 31 -3.10 -10.44 7.28
CA ALA A 31 -4.53 -10.37 7.62
C ALA A 31 -4.91 -9.19 8.53
N ASN A 32 -3.96 -8.61 9.23
CA ASN A 32 -4.14 -7.42 10.06
C ASN A 32 -4.17 -6.10 9.27
N GLY A 33 -4.08 -6.15 7.93
CA GLY A 33 -4.07 -4.98 7.05
C GLY A 33 -2.76 -4.19 7.07
N ARG A 34 -1.66 -4.85 7.41
CA ARG A 34 -0.32 -4.25 7.42
C ARG A 34 0.69 -5.14 6.71
N THR A 35 1.74 -4.54 6.19
CA THR A 35 2.91 -5.31 5.73
C THR A 35 3.64 -5.91 6.94
N PHE A 36 4.54 -6.85 6.69
CA PHE A 36 5.38 -7.44 7.74
C PHE A 36 6.12 -6.37 8.58
N THR A 37 6.51 -5.27 7.98
CA THR A 37 7.18 -4.13 8.67
C THR A 37 6.20 -3.09 9.22
N GLY A 38 4.89 -3.37 9.22
CA GLY A 38 3.86 -2.53 9.84
C GLY A 38 3.25 -1.44 8.97
N CYS A 39 3.61 -1.34 7.68
CA CYS A 39 3.06 -0.32 6.79
C CYS A 39 1.56 -0.54 6.55
N CYS A 40 0.77 0.54 6.69
CA CYS A 40 -0.67 0.52 6.39
C CYS A 40 -0.97 0.92 4.94
N VAL A 41 -2.16 0.54 4.45
CA VAL A 41 -2.59 0.76 3.07
C VAL A 41 -2.58 2.25 2.67
N PRO A 42 -3.12 3.21 3.46
CA PRO A 42 -3.08 4.62 3.08
C PRO A 42 -1.66 5.18 2.96
N SER A 43 -0.75 4.78 3.88
CA SER A 43 0.66 5.20 3.80
C SER A 43 1.38 4.61 2.59
N MET A 44 1.10 3.35 2.26
CA MET A 44 1.57 2.73 1.02
C MET A 44 1.13 3.54 -0.21
N ALA A 45 -0.17 3.85 -0.30
CA ALA A 45 -0.74 4.60 -1.41
C ALA A 45 -0.07 5.97 -1.58
N ALA A 46 -0.03 6.76 -0.50
CA ALA A 46 0.55 8.11 -0.52
C ALA A 46 2.02 8.12 -0.95
N VAL A 47 2.81 7.18 -0.44
CA VAL A 47 4.25 7.12 -0.73
C VAL A 47 4.53 6.65 -2.14
N ILE A 48 3.89 5.56 -2.58
CA ILE A 48 4.15 4.96 -3.90
C ILE A 48 3.68 5.90 -5.01
N GLU A 49 2.49 6.48 -4.88
CA GLU A 49 1.97 7.47 -5.83
C GLU A 49 2.82 8.75 -5.82
N GLY A 50 3.24 9.22 -4.63
CA GLY A 50 4.11 10.40 -4.49
C GLY A 50 5.51 10.22 -5.10
N LEU A 51 6.02 9.00 -5.19
CA LEU A 51 7.28 8.66 -5.85
C LEU A 51 7.15 8.45 -7.36
N GLY A 52 5.93 8.59 -7.91
CA GLY A 52 5.71 8.53 -9.35
C GLY A 52 5.62 7.11 -9.91
N ALA A 53 5.19 6.13 -9.14
CA ALA A 53 4.80 4.83 -9.70
C ALA A 53 3.61 4.99 -10.65
N ASP A 54 3.50 4.11 -11.63
CA ASP A 54 2.48 4.15 -12.68
C ASP A 54 1.29 3.23 -12.37
N ALA A 55 1.47 2.25 -11.49
CA ALA A 55 0.40 1.42 -10.93
C ALA A 55 0.80 0.90 -9.54
N ILE A 56 -0.20 0.57 -8.73
CA ILE A 56 -0.04 0.10 -7.36
C ILE A 56 -0.89 -1.14 -7.11
N GLY A 57 -0.44 -2.05 -6.25
CA GLY A 57 -1.23 -3.25 -6.01
C GLY A 57 -0.82 -4.10 -4.83
N PHE A 58 -1.50 -5.23 -4.72
CA PHE A 58 -1.21 -6.26 -3.72
C PHE A 58 -0.80 -7.56 -4.39
N ASN A 59 0.05 -8.31 -3.72
CA ASN A 59 0.40 -9.66 -4.14
C ASN A 59 0.61 -10.56 -2.93
N CYS A 60 0.38 -11.86 -3.13
CA CYS A 60 0.72 -12.93 -2.19
C CYS A 60 -0.02 -12.84 -0.83
N SER A 61 0.40 -13.64 0.14
CA SER A 61 -0.08 -13.80 1.51
C SER A 61 -1.55 -14.24 1.63
N LEU A 62 -2.46 -13.46 1.12
CA LEU A 62 -3.91 -13.63 1.27
C LEU A 62 -4.57 -14.08 -0.03
N GLY A 63 -5.76 -14.68 0.12
CA GLY A 63 -6.64 -14.99 -0.98
C GLY A 63 -7.45 -13.78 -1.46
N PRO A 64 -8.24 -13.94 -2.55
CA PRO A 64 -8.98 -12.83 -3.12
C PRO A 64 -10.08 -12.30 -2.20
N VAL A 65 -10.64 -13.12 -1.32
CA VAL A 65 -11.69 -12.69 -0.37
C VAL A 65 -11.09 -11.82 0.73
N GLU A 66 -9.98 -12.24 1.30
CA GLU A 66 -9.30 -11.55 2.40
C GLU A 66 -8.65 -10.24 1.95
N LEU A 67 -8.19 -10.13 0.69
CA LEU A 67 -7.62 -8.90 0.14
C LEU A 67 -8.65 -7.84 -0.25
N LEU A 68 -9.91 -8.21 -0.47
CA LEU A 68 -10.94 -7.30 -0.97
C LEU A 68 -11.15 -6.05 -0.08
N PRO A 69 -11.21 -6.14 1.26
CA PRO A 69 -11.31 -4.96 2.12
C PRO A 69 -10.13 -3.99 1.94
N PHE A 70 -8.91 -4.53 1.78
CA PHE A 70 -7.72 -3.71 1.57
C PHE A 70 -7.69 -3.06 0.19
N ALA A 71 -8.20 -3.75 -0.83
CA ALA A 71 -8.36 -3.18 -2.16
C ALA A 71 -9.37 -2.02 -2.19
N ARG A 72 -10.46 -2.10 -1.41
CA ARG A 72 -11.40 -0.97 -1.20
C ARG A 72 -10.67 0.21 -0.57
N GLN A 73 -9.95 -0.03 0.52
CA GLN A 73 -9.16 1.01 1.20
C GLN A 73 -8.10 1.61 0.27
N LEU A 74 -7.42 0.79 -0.54
CA LEU A 74 -6.45 1.29 -1.51
C LEU A 74 -7.12 2.18 -2.55
N ARG A 75 -8.28 1.77 -3.07
CA ARG A 75 -9.02 2.55 -4.07
C ARG A 75 -9.43 3.93 -3.57
N GLU A 76 -9.74 4.06 -2.28
CA GLU A 76 -10.09 5.32 -1.64
C GLU A 76 -8.89 6.27 -1.48
N ASN A 77 -7.67 5.74 -1.54
CA ASN A 77 -6.44 6.47 -1.21
C ASN A 77 -5.48 6.68 -2.38
N THR A 78 -5.83 6.24 -3.60
CA THR A 78 -4.97 6.42 -4.78
C THR A 78 -5.75 6.68 -6.05
N SER A 79 -5.20 7.52 -6.92
CA SER A 79 -5.71 7.71 -8.29
C SER A 79 -5.07 6.76 -9.30
N LEU A 80 -4.03 6.03 -8.92
CA LEU A 80 -3.32 5.11 -9.81
C LEU A 80 -4.18 3.91 -10.21
N PRO A 81 -3.90 3.31 -11.37
CA PRO A 81 -4.37 1.97 -11.69
C PRO A 81 -3.97 0.98 -10.60
N ILE A 82 -4.94 0.16 -10.17
CA ILE A 82 -4.69 -0.85 -9.14
C ILE A 82 -4.62 -2.22 -9.82
N PHE A 83 -3.68 -3.05 -9.36
CA PHE A 83 -3.59 -4.45 -9.78
C PHE A 83 -3.56 -5.40 -8.57
N ILE A 84 -4.18 -6.57 -8.74
CA ILE A 84 -4.36 -7.55 -7.67
C ILE A 84 -3.82 -8.90 -8.13
N LYS A 85 -2.92 -9.47 -7.31
CA LYS A 85 -2.30 -10.79 -7.54
C LYS A 85 -2.39 -11.65 -6.27
N PRO A 86 -3.56 -12.12 -5.86
CA PRO A 86 -3.73 -12.91 -4.64
C PRO A 86 -3.22 -14.34 -4.79
N ASN A 87 -3.08 -15.06 -3.68
CA ASN A 87 -2.95 -16.50 -3.66
C ASN A 87 -4.30 -17.18 -3.93
N ALA A 88 -4.29 -18.46 -4.29
CA ALA A 88 -5.52 -19.27 -4.38
C ALA A 88 -6.03 -19.70 -2.98
N GLY A 89 -6.11 -18.76 -2.04
CA GLY A 89 -6.34 -19.00 -0.62
C GLY A 89 -5.05 -19.29 0.13
N LEU A 90 -5.17 -19.96 1.28
CA LEU A 90 -4.02 -20.38 2.09
C LEU A 90 -3.66 -21.83 1.75
N PRO A 91 -2.36 -22.19 1.74
CA PRO A 91 -1.95 -23.57 1.55
C PRO A 91 -2.29 -24.41 2.77
N ASP A 92 -2.78 -25.61 2.55
CA ASP A 92 -2.93 -26.60 3.59
C ASP A 92 -1.53 -27.01 4.13
N PRO A 93 -1.30 -26.93 5.45
CA PRO A 93 0.03 -27.17 6.02
C PRO A 93 0.57 -28.60 5.80
N LEU A 94 -0.31 -29.58 5.55
CA LEU A 94 0.08 -31.00 5.39
C LEU A 94 0.28 -31.37 3.93
N THR A 95 -0.61 -30.89 3.06
CA THR A 95 -0.62 -31.28 1.65
C THR A 95 -0.01 -30.24 0.71
N GLY A 96 0.15 -29.01 1.18
CA GLY A 96 0.57 -27.86 0.36
C GLY A 96 -0.48 -27.43 -0.69
N SER A 97 -1.66 -28.06 -0.71
CA SER A 97 -2.72 -27.71 -1.65
C SER A 97 -3.42 -26.39 -1.24
N TYR A 98 -3.86 -25.64 -2.23
CA TYR A 98 -4.58 -24.38 -2.01
C TYR A 98 -6.09 -24.60 -1.93
N SER A 99 -6.77 -23.81 -1.09
CA SER A 99 -8.17 -24.02 -0.73
C SER A 99 -9.18 -23.53 -1.78
N ILE A 100 -8.74 -22.70 -2.74
CA ILE A 100 -9.62 -22.07 -3.74
C ILE A 100 -9.31 -22.66 -5.11
N ASP A 101 -10.32 -23.29 -5.75
CA ASP A 101 -10.22 -23.78 -7.13
C ASP A 101 -10.30 -22.63 -8.15
N ALA A 102 -10.03 -22.95 -9.43
CA ALA A 102 -9.95 -21.98 -10.50
C ALA A 102 -11.26 -21.22 -10.76
N ALA A 103 -12.41 -21.90 -10.67
CA ALA A 103 -13.71 -21.28 -10.90
C ALA A 103 -14.06 -20.33 -9.76
N LYS A 104 -13.91 -20.79 -8.54
CA LYS A 104 -14.13 -19.99 -7.33
C LYS A 104 -13.20 -18.77 -7.27
N PHE A 105 -11.93 -18.94 -7.68
CA PHE A 105 -10.99 -17.85 -7.77
C PHE A 105 -11.47 -16.77 -8.75
N ALA A 106 -11.88 -17.16 -9.98
CA ALA A 106 -12.38 -16.23 -10.97
C ALA A 106 -13.65 -15.49 -10.47
N ASP A 107 -14.55 -16.19 -9.81
CA ASP A 107 -15.76 -15.58 -9.22
C ASP A 107 -15.41 -14.53 -8.16
N CYS A 108 -14.47 -14.83 -7.25
CA CYS A 108 -14.02 -13.86 -6.26
C CYS A 108 -13.38 -12.62 -6.91
N MET A 109 -12.65 -12.80 -8.02
CA MET A 109 -12.00 -11.69 -8.72
C MET A 109 -13.01 -10.74 -9.40
N GLN A 110 -14.25 -11.15 -9.64
CA GLN A 110 -15.29 -10.25 -10.16
C GLN A 110 -15.63 -9.10 -9.23
N GLU A 111 -15.53 -9.30 -7.91
CA GLU A 111 -15.80 -8.27 -6.90
C GLU A 111 -14.89 -7.03 -7.07
N TYR A 112 -13.67 -7.25 -7.56
CA TYR A 112 -12.71 -6.16 -7.78
C TYR A 112 -13.07 -5.27 -8.97
N LEU A 113 -13.77 -5.81 -9.97
CA LEU A 113 -14.25 -5.02 -11.11
C LEU A 113 -15.19 -3.90 -10.65
N ALA A 114 -16.04 -4.17 -9.65
CA ALA A 114 -16.92 -3.16 -9.06
C ALA A 114 -16.17 -2.00 -8.37
N LEU A 115 -14.88 -2.18 -8.06
CA LEU A 115 -14.00 -1.14 -7.52
C LEU A 115 -13.24 -0.38 -8.63
N GLY A 116 -13.50 -0.67 -9.91
CA GLY A 116 -12.73 -0.12 -11.02
C GLY A 116 -11.31 -0.69 -11.10
N ILE A 117 -11.09 -1.90 -10.63
CA ILE A 117 -9.81 -2.60 -10.71
C ILE A 117 -9.89 -3.58 -11.88
N HIS A 118 -9.03 -3.38 -12.89
CA HIS A 118 -9.07 -4.13 -14.14
C HIS A 118 -7.77 -4.87 -14.46
N LEU A 119 -6.75 -4.75 -13.60
CA LEU A 119 -5.47 -5.45 -13.75
C LEU A 119 -5.40 -6.61 -12.77
N PHE A 120 -5.46 -7.82 -13.29
CA PHE A 120 -5.48 -9.03 -12.49
C PHE A 120 -4.31 -9.95 -12.80
N GLY A 121 -3.88 -10.63 -11.79
CA GLY A 121 -2.92 -11.71 -11.86
C GLY A 121 -3.18 -12.71 -10.75
N GLY A 122 -2.20 -13.51 -10.47
CA GLY A 122 -2.22 -14.45 -9.37
C GLY A 122 -0.82 -14.61 -8.79
N CYS A 123 -0.75 -15.22 -7.62
CA CYS A 123 0.47 -15.60 -6.96
C CYS A 123 0.42 -17.11 -6.64
N CYS A 124 0.73 -17.53 -5.44
CA CYS A 124 0.86 -18.94 -5.11
C CYS A 124 -0.45 -19.72 -5.32
N GLY A 125 -0.34 -20.86 -5.98
CA GLY A 125 -1.45 -21.81 -6.22
C GLY A 125 -2.43 -21.38 -7.33
N THR A 126 -2.14 -20.34 -8.10
CA THR A 126 -3.09 -19.75 -9.05
C THR A 126 -2.91 -20.19 -10.51
N ASP A 127 -1.95 -21.04 -10.84
CA ASP A 127 -1.71 -21.46 -12.22
C ASP A 127 -2.97 -21.94 -12.95
N PRO A 128 -3.84 -22.80 -12.37
CA PRO A 128 -5.08 -23.19 -13.01
C PRO A 128 -6.10 -22.05 -13.16
N SER A 129 -5.99 -21.01 -12.33
CA SER A 129 -6.97 -19.91 -12.24
C SER A 129 -6.86 -18.91 -13.38
N PHE A 130 -5.69 -18.79 -14.03
CA PHE A 130 -5.49 -17.81 -15.10
C PHE A 130 -6.44 -17.99 -16.29
N ARG A 131 -6.69 -19.24 -16.70
CA ARG A 131 -7.62 -19.51 -17.78
C ARG A 131 -9.05 -19.13 -17.41
N ALA A 132 -9.49 -19.46 -16.21
CA ALA A 132 -10.82 -19.11 -15.71
C ALA A 132 -11.00 -17.60 -15.59
N MET A 133 -10.01 -16.89 -15.05
CA MET A 133 -10.00 -15.43 -15.03
C MET A 133 -10.08 -14.82 -16.42
N ARG A 134 -9.28 -15.32 -17.37
CA ARG A 134 -9.30 -14.81 -18.74
C ARG A 134 -10.67 -14.99 -19.37
N GLN A 135 -11.28 -16.16 -19.23
CA GLN A 135 -12.64 -16.43 -19.72
C GLN A 135 -13.68 -15.51 -19.06
N MET A 136 -13.56 -15.24 -17.76
CA MET A 136 -14.42 -14.32 -17.05
C MET A 136 -14.27 -12.89 -17.59
N LEU A 137 -13.03 -12.43 -17.79
CA LEU A 137 -12.74 -11.09 -18.29
C LEU A 137 -13.14 -10.88 -19.75
N ASP A 138 -13.05 -11.91 -20.60
CA ASP A 138 -13.45 -11.84 -22.01
C ASP A 138 -14.96 -11.59 -22.19
N GLN A 139 -15.75 -11.88 -21.15
CA GLN A 139 -17.20 -11.63 -21.11
C GLN A 139 -17.55 -10.24 -20.54
N LYS A 140 -16.57 -9.44 -20.18
CA LYS A 140 -16.75 -8.13 -19.51
C LYS A 140 -16.11 -7.03 -20.37
N HIS A 141 -16.72 -5.86 -20.33
CA HIS A 141 -16.16 -4.68 -20.97
C HIS A 141 -15.73 -3.69 -19.87
N PRO A 142 -14.51 -3.11 -19.93
CA PRO A 142 -14.04 -2.16 -18.92
C PRO A 142 -14.98 -0.97 -18.70
N GLN A 143 -15.69 -0.53 -19.73
CA GLN A 143 -16.68 0.56 -19.67
C GLN A 143 -17.92 0.24 -18.83
N ASP A 144 -18.18 -1.04 -18.55
CA ASP A 144 -19.32 -1.48 -17.73
C ASP A 144 -19.05 -1.31 -16.23
N PHE A 145 -17.82 -0.94 -15.88
CA PHE A 145 -17.37 -0.83 -14.49
C PHE A 145 -16.96 0.61 -14.15
N PRO A 146 -17.11 1.01 -12.89
CA PRO A 146 -16.74 2.33 -12.46
C PRO A 146 -15.25 2.62 -12.71
N ASN A 147 -14.97 3.85 -13.13
CA ASN A 147 -13.61 4.39 -13.14
C ASN A 147 -13.58 5.52 -12.10
N PRO A 148 -13.44 5.20 -10.82
CA PRO A 148 -13.59 6.17 -9.76
C PRO A 148 -12.48 7.23 -9.85
N VAL A 149 -12.92 8.49 -9.85
CA VAL A 149 -12.01 9.62 -9.72
C VAL A 149 -11.76 9.84 -8.22
N VAL A 150 -10.56 9.56 -7.79
CA VAL A 150 -10.12 9.85 -6.43
C VAL A 150 -9.35 11.15 -6.42
N SER A 151 -9.80 12.12 -5.64
CA SER A 151 -9.07 13.36 -5.45
C SER A 151 -7.92 13.13 -4.48
N ARG A 152 -6.70 13.53 -4.87
CA ARG A 152 -5.55 13.47 -3.99
C ARG A 152 -5.75 14.38 -2.79
N GLN A 153 -5.68 13.83 -1.60
CA GLN A 153 -5.68 14.58 -0.37
C GLN A 153 -4.25 14.82 0.10
N ALA A 154 -3.94 16.08 0.46
CA ALA A 154 -2.67 16.37 1.11
C ALA A 154 -2.57 15.57 2.42
N CYS A 155 -1.43 14.97 2.66
CA CYS A 155 -1.21 14.14 3.84
C CYS A 155 0.27 14.14 4.27
N VAL A 156 0.49 13.73 5.50
CA VAL A 156 1.79 13.28 5.97
C VAL A 156 1.65 11.86 6.51
N CYS A 157 2.68 11.04 6.35
CA CYS A 157 2.61 9.68 6.85
C CYS A 157 3.97 9.13 7.29
N THR A 158 3.91 8.26 8.28
CA THR A 158 4.93 7.24 8.56
C THR A 158 4.46 5.91 7.97
N PRO A 159 5.24 4.85 7.96
CA PRO A 159 4.73 3.55 7.54
C PRO A 159 3.48 3.11 8.31
N THR A 160 3.43 3.40 9.60
CA THR A 160 2.37 2.92 10.51
C THR A 160 1.24 3.90 10.77
N CYS A 161 1.40 5.16 10.40
CA CYS A 161 0.44 6.23 10.65
C CYS A 161 0.23 7.08 9.41
N PHE A 162 -1.02 7.35 9.08
CA PHE A 162 -1.44 8.24 8.00
C PHE A 162 -2.29 9.36 8.57
N VAL A 163 -1.88 10.62 8.31
CA VAL A 163 -2.58 11.82 8.78
C VAL A 163 -2.99 12.66 7.59
N PRO A 164 -4.27 12.68 7.22
CA PRO A 164 -4.76 13.57 6.15
C PRO A 164 -4.75 15.02 6.63
N ILE A 165 -4.41 15.95 5.72
CA ILE A 165 -4.52 17.39 5.97
C ILE A 165 -5.88 17.84 5.41
N ASP A 166 -6.94 17.39 6.07
CA ASP A 166 -8.35 17.68 5.76
C ASP A 166 -8.91 18.87 6.56
N ARG A 167 -8.15 19.33 7.54
CA ARG A 167 -8.46 20.43 8.46
C ARG A 167 -7.18 21.03 9.02
N VAL A 168 -7.28 22.06 9.86
CA VAL A 168 -6.12 22.59 10.58
C VAL A 168 -5.50 21.47 11.44
N ARG A 169 -4.21 21.24 11.27
CA ARG A 169 -3.41 20.27 12.01
C ARG A 169 -2.32 20.97 12.80
N ILE A 170 -2.04 20.50 14.00
CA ILE A 170 -0.97 21.01 14.86
C ILE A 170 0.27 20.15 14.65
N ILE A 171 1.36 20.78 14.24
CA ILE A 171 2.66 20.13 14.07
C ILE A 171 3.50 20.36 15.31
N GLY A 172 3.99 19.29 15.91
CA GLY A 172 4.91 19.34 17.06
C GLY A 172 6.34 19.61 16.58
N GLU A 173 6.96 20.69 17.10
CA GLU A 173 8.31 21.12 16.69
C GLU A 173 9.38 20.84 17.78
N ARG A 174 8.99 20.36 18.97
CA ARG A 174 9.89 20.27 20.11
C ARG A 174 11.03 19.28 19.96
N ILE A 175 10.91 18.27 19.11
CA ILE A 175 11.95 17.27 18.81
C ILE A 175 12.86 17.76 17.67
N ASN A 176 13.24 19.02 17.72
CA ASN A 176 14.20 19.64 16.81
C ASN A 176 15.36 20.19 17.64
N PRO A 177 16.61 19.69 17.48
CA PRO A 177 17.74 20.10 18.32
C PRO A 177 18.25 21.50 18.01
N THR A 178 17.79 22.15 16.92
CA THR A 178 18.23 23.50 16.55
C THR A 178 17.82 24.50 17.64
N GLY A 179 18.82 25.16 18.24
CA GLY A 179 18.61 26.14 19.32
C GLY A 179 18.25 25.57 20.70
N LYS A 180 18.07 24.23 20.81
CA LYS A 180 17.65 23.55 22.05
C LYS A 180 18.81 22.76 22.66
N LYS A 181 19.62 23.42 23.49
CA LYS A 181 20.85 22.84 24.07
C LYS A 181 20.60 21.52 24.81
N ARG A 182 19.55 21.46 25.66
CA ARG A 182 19.22 20.23 26.43
C ARG A 182 18.83 19.06 25.52
N LEU A 183 18.02 19.30 24.47
CA LEU A 183 17.65 18.26 23.54
C LEU A 183 18.87 17.76 22.74
N LYS A 184 19.73 18.69 22.30
CA LYS A 184 20.98 18.32 21.64
C LYS A 184 21.86 17.44 22.51
N GLN A 185 21.98 17.77 23.78
CA GLN A 185 22.73 16.96 24.76
C GLN A 185 22.09 15.59 24.97
N ALA A 186 20.76 15.53 25.13
CA ALA A 186 20.02 14.28 25.26
C ALA A 186 20.20 13.33 24.06
N ILE A 187 20.26 13.88 22.85
CA ILE A 187 20.53 13.09 21.66
C ILE A 187 21.96 12.52 21.68
N LEU A 188 22.96 13.33 22.06
CA LEU A 188 24.36 12.90 22.15
C LEU A 188 24.59 11.85 23.24
N GLU A 189 23.87 11.96 24.34
CA GLU A 189 23.95 11.07 25.51
C GLU A 189 23.01 9.87 25.41
N GLN A 190 22.19 9.80 24.32
CA GLN A 190 21.15 8.78 24.14
C GLN A 190 20.12 8.74 25.29
N ASP A 191 19.80 9.91 25.87
CA ASP A 191 18.77 10.07 26.89
C ASP A 191 17.39 10.00 26.24
N PHE A 192 16.97 8.77 25.91
CA PHE A 192 15.71 8.50 25.21
C PHE A 192 14.48 8.88 26.04
N ASP A 193 14.57 8.81 27.38
CA ASP A 193 13.48 9.18 28.28
C ASP A 193 13.15 10.67 28.15
N TYR A 194 14.16 11.53 28.13
CA TYR A 194 13.97 12.96 27.89
C TYR A 194 13.39 13.21 26.46
N ILE A 195 13.92 12.55 25.44
CA ILE A 195 13.43 12.72 24.08
C ILE A 195 11.96 12.30 23.97
N LEU A 196 11.61 11.15 24.55
CA LEU A 196 10.24 10.64 24.59
C LEU A 196 9.30 11.59 25.35
N SER A 197 9.76 12.15 26.49
CA SER A 197 8.97 13.12 27.27
C SER A 197 8.61 14.36 26.47
N GLN A 198 9.49 14.82 25.55
CA GLN A 198 9.20 15.94 24.66
C GLN A 198 8.12 15.57 23.62
N GLY A 199 8.14 14.32 23.12
CA GLY A 199 7.10 13.81 22.23
C GLY A 199 5.73 13.71 22.92
N LEU A 200 5.69 13.10 24.09
CA LEU A 200 4.48 12.95 24.89
C LEU A 200 3.86 14.31 25.26
N SER A 201 4.68 15.26 25.69
CA SER A 201 4.21 16.62 26.01
C SER A 201 3.58 17.33 24.82
N GLN A 202 4.08 17.11 23.60
CA GLN A 202 3.48 17.67 22.39
C GLN A 202 2.16 16.97 22.05
N LEU A 203 2.10 15.65 22.20
CA LEU A 203 0.88 14.88 22.00
C LEU A 203 -0.22 15.33 22.98
N GLU A 204 0.11 15.49 24.25
CA GLU A 204 -0.81 16.00 25.30
C GLU A 204 -1.27 17.43 25.00
N ALA A 205 -0.41 18.25 24.38
CA ALA A 205 -0.77 19.60 23.91
C ALA A 205 -1.60 19.59 22.62
N GLY A 206 -1.93 18.42 22.06
CA GLY A 206 -2.78 18.27 20.88
C GLY A 206 -2.05 18.24 19.54
N ALA A 207 -0.72 18.08 19.51
CA ALA A 207 0.01 17.87 18.26
C ALA A 207 -0.41 16.54 17.63
N GLN A 208 -0.62 16.57 16.31
CA GLN A 208 -1.11 15.44 15.51
C GLN A 208 -0.05 14.97 14.50
N ILE A 209 0.95 15.80 14.26
CA ILE A 209 2.09 15.60 13.35
C ILE A 209 3.36 15.92 14.07
#